data_dc1e5e8ee4f943b37e95e83613133fc7
#
_entry.id   dc1e5e8ee4f943b37e95e83613133fc7
#
_cell.length_a   1.000
_cell.length_b   1.000
_cell.length_c   1.000
_cell.angle_alpha   90.00
_cell.angle_beta   90.00
_cell.angle_gamma   90.00
#
_symmetry.space_group_name_H-M   'P 1'
#
loop_
_entity.id
_entity.type
_entity.pdbx_description
1 polymer ?
#
loop_
_entity_poly.entity_id
_entity_poly.type
_entity_poly.pdbx_seq_one_letter_code
_entity_poly.pdbx_strand_id
1 'polypeptide(L)'
;MLLGYGKVRTFVKLQIKMIMKKSIKRLPKRTQEELTVLLDLVRKSIGNCQMVILFGSYARGNYVLWDSNIEFGVHTSYQSDYDILVVVTGQIKYVERKLHRITNQYHDLFAGRRHAFPQFVVEHINTVNRNLEVSQYFFTDIVKEGVMLYNSGKHELAKPRKLS
;
A
#
# COMPACT_ATOMS: atom_id res chain seq x y z
N MET A 1 -15.68 -18.89 55.29
CA MET A 1 -14.43 -19.10 54.53
C MET A 1 -14.64 -18.65 53.12
N LEU A 2 -14.30 -17.42 52.83
CA LEU A 2 -14.45 -16.83 51.49
C LEU A 2 -13.21 -17.16 50.69
N LEU A 3 -13.34 -18.12 49.79
CA LEU A 3 -12.38 -18.31 48.69
C LEU A 3 -12.50 -17.12 47.79
N GLY A 4 -11.53 -16.21 47.89
CA GLY A 4 -11.38 -15.16 46.95
C GLY A 4 -11.12 -15.76 45.54
N TYR A 5 -12.17 -15.82 44.76
CA TYR A 5 -12.01 -15.95 43.33
C TYR A 5 -11.35 -14.68 42.84
N GLY A 6 -10.03 -14.65 42.93
CA GLY A 6 -9.28 -13.78 42.07
C GLY A 6 -9.70 -14.12 40.67
N LYS A 7 -10.64 -13.37 40.12
CA LYS A 7 -10.84 -13.30 38.70
C LYS A 7 -9.48 -12.89 38.15
N VAL A 8 -8.66 -13.87 37.83
CA VAL A 8 -7.67 -13.69 36.78
C VAL A 8 -8.50 -13.35 35.55
N ARG A 9 -8.87 -12.08 35.43
CA ARG A 9 -9.17 -11.54 34.14
C ARG A 9 -7.87 -11.70 33.40
N THR A 10 -7.74 -12.86 32.78
CA THR A 10 -6.91 -13.00 31.66
C THR A 10 -7.44 -11.91 30.73
N PHE A 11 -6.82 -10.73 30.81
CA PHE A 11 -6.87 -9.83 29.71
C PHE A 11 -6.22 -10.64 28.60
N VAL A 12 -7.03 -11.42 27.92
CA VAL A 12 -6.82 -11.70 26.54
C VAL A 12 -6.75 -10.28 25.99
N LYS A 13 -5.53 -9.73 25.98
CA LYS A 13 -5.25 -8.61 25.12
C LYS A 13 -5.74 -9.13 23.79
N LEU A 14 -6.95 -8.73 23.43
CA LEU A 14 -7.34 -8.70 22.05
C LEU A 14 -6.19 -7.94 21.41
N GLN A 15 -5.19 -8.68 20.96
CA GLN A 15 -4.29 -8.20 19.97
C GLN A 15 -5.24 -7.96 18.82
N ILE A 16 -5.72 -6.72 18.75
CA ILE A 16 -6.37 -6.26 17.55
C ILE A 16 -5.30 -6.52 16.51
N LYS A 17 -5.44 -7.69 15.88
CA LYS A 17 -4.65 -8.03 14.72
C LYS A 17 -4.96 -6.87 13.80
N MET A 18 -4.01 -5.97 13.58
CA MET A 18 -4.22 -4.87 12.65
C MET A 18 -4.35 -5.51 11.28
N ILE A 19 -5.60 -5.86 10.96
CA ILE A 19 -5.94 -6.46 9.68
C ILE A 19 -5.96 -5.30 8.71
N MET A 20 -4.97 -5.27 7.82
CA MET A 20 -4.94 -4.31 6.73
C MET A 20 -6.21 -4.42 5.89
N LYS A 21 -6.72 -3.29 5.46
CA LYS A 21 -7.79 -3.24 4.46
C LYS A 21 -7.38 -4.04 3.22
N LYS A 22 -8.34 -4.73 2.61
CA LYS A 22 -8.09 -5.55 1.42
C LYS A 22 -8.97 -5.15 0.24
N SER A 23 -9.90 -4.24 0.43
CA SER A 23 -10.89 -3.87 -0.57
C SER A 23 -10.71 -2.44 -1.05
N ILE A 24 -10.78 -2.26 -2.36
CA ILE A 24 -10.81 -0.96 -3.03
C ILE A 24 -12.23 -0.57 -3.49
N LYS A 25 -13.26 -1.31 -3.09
CA LYS A 25 -14.65 -1.07 -3.52
C LYS A 25 -15.20 0.31 -3.18
N ARG A 26 -14.64 0.97 -2.16
CA ARG A 26 -14.97 2.34 -1.76
C ARG A 26 -14.43 3.41 -2.72
N LEU A 27 -13.45 3.06 -3.55
CA LEU A 27 -12.86 3.97 -4.53
C LEU A 27 -13.76 4.06 -5.77
N PRO A 28 -13.67 5.16 -6.55
CA PRO A 28 -14.40 5.28 -7.80
C PRO A 28 -14.12 4.09 -8.74
N LYS A 29 -15.11 3.70 -9.54
CA LYS A 29 -14.97 2.56 -10.46
C LYS A 29 -13.76 2.69 -11.39
N ARG A 30 -13.52 3.90 -11.89
CA ARG A 30 -12.34 4.19 -12.72
C ARG A 30 -11.01 3.92 -12.00
N THR A 31 -10.93 4.36 -10.75
CA THR A 31 -9.76 4.09 -9.89
C THR A 31 -9.58 2.58 -9.65
N GLN A 32 -10.67 1.87 -9.41
CA GLN A 32 -10.64 0.41 -9.27
C GLN A 32 -10.10 -0.27 -10.54
N GLU A 33 -10.54 0.17 -11.71
CA GLU A 33 -10.07 -0.33 -13.01
C GLU A 33 -8.57 -0.08 -13.19
N GLU A 34 -8.11 1.14 -12.97
CA GLU A 34 -6.71 1.54 -13.09
C GLU A 34 -5.81 0.74 -12.15
N LEU A 35 -6.20 0.60 -10.88
CA LEU A 35 -5.45 -0.19 -9.89
C LEU A 35 -5.46 -1.69 -10.22
N THR A 36 -6.54 -2.21 -10.75
CA THR A 36 -6.62 -3.61 -11.17
C THR A 36 -5.67 -3.89 -12.33
N VAL A 37 -5.59 -3.00 -13.30
CA VAL A 37 -4.65 -3.11 -14.42
C VAL A 37 -3.21 -3.03 -13.93
N LEU A 38 -2.88 -2.07 -13.06
CA LEU A 38 -1.54 -1.96 -12.47
C LEU A 38 -1.15 -3.22 -11.71
N LEU A 39 -2.04 -3.74 -10.87
CA LEU A 39 -1.81 -4.96 -10.12
C LEU A 39 -1.55 -6.16 -11.04
N ASP A 40 -2.30 -6.30 -12.09
CA ASP A 40 -2.15 -7.38 -13.07
C ASP A 40 -0.78 -7.29 -13.79
N LEU A 41 -0.39 -6.10 -14.22
CA LEU A 41 0.93 -5.87 -14.84
C LEU A 41 2.08 -6.20 -13.87
N VAL A 42 1.98 -5.80 -12.62
CA VAL A 42 2.99 -6.09 -11.59
C VAL A 42 3.10 -7.60 -11.37
N ARG A 43 1.98 -8.29 -11.18
CA ARG A 43 1.98 -9.72 -10.90
C ARG A 43 2.50 -10.56 -12.06
N LYS A 44 2.18 -10.19 -13.29
CA LYS A 44 2.67 -10.90 -14.49
C LYS A 44 4.16 -10.69 -14.74
N SER A 45 4.69 -9.53 -14.39
CA SER A 45 6.07 -9.16 -14.71
C SER A 45 7.07 -9.45 -13.60
N ILE A 46 6.63 -9.50 -12.34
CA ILE A 46 7.49 -9.64 -11.16
C ILE A 46 7.16 -10.94 -10.44
N GLY A 47 7.87 -12.02 -10.84
CA GLY A 47 7.62 -13.36 -10.32
C GLY A 47 7.93 -13.55 -8.83
N ASN A 48 8.81 -12.73 -8.26
CA ASN A 48 9.17 -12.73 -6.84
C ASN A 48 8.41 -11.69 -6.01
N CYS A 49 7.31 -11.14 -6.54
CA CYS A 49 6.42 -10.25 -5.82
C CYS A 49 5.68 -11.01 -4.71
N GLN A 50 5.80 -10.53 -3.49
CA GLN A 50 5.15 -11.11 -2.31
C GLN A 50 3.91 -10.34 -1.89
N MET A 51 3.96 -9.04 -1.95
CA MET A 51 2.85 -8.16 -1.58
C MET A 51 2.82 -6.93 -2.48
N VAL A 52 1.63 -6.40 -2.71
CA VAL A 52 1.40 -5.10 -3.33
C VAL A 52 0.44 -4.33 -2.43
N ILE A 53 0.86 -3.18 -1.96
CA ILE A 53 0.15 -2.39 -0.96
C ILE A 53 -0.07 -0.98 -1.49
N LEU A 54 -1.32 -0.56 -1.60
CA LEU A 54 -1.69 0.83 -1.85
C LEU A 54 -1.57 1.60 -0.53
N PHE A 55 -0.86 2.71 -0.53
CA PHE A 55 -0.76 3.60 0.62
C PHE A 55 -1.02 5.06 0.21
N GLY A 56 -0.73 6.00 1.08
CA GLY A 56 -0.92 7.42 0.78
C GLY A 56 -2.38 7.85 0.68
N SER A 57 -2.65 8.89 -0.10
CA SER A 57 -3.95 9.57 -0.12
C SER A 57 -5.12 8.68 -0.56
N TYR A 58 -4.93 7.83 -1.55
CA TYR A 58 -5.98 6.90 -1.99
C TYR A 58 -6.30 5.85 -0.92
N ALA A 59 -5.32 5.39 -0.18
CA ALA A 59 -5.55 4.46 0.92
C ALA A 59 -6.25 5.13 2.10
N ARG A 60 -5.93 6.38 2.42
CA ARG A 60 -6.57 7.17 3.48
C ARG A 60 -7.96 7.70 3.12
N GLY A 61 -8.23 7.91 1.84
CA GLY A 61 -9.50 8.46 1.35
C GLY A 61 -9.51 9.99 1.19
N ASN A 62 -8.37 10.65 1.31
CA ASN A 62 -8.22 12.09 1.12
C ASN A 62 -7.54 12.47 -0.20
N TYR A 63 -7.73 11.63 -1.21
CA TYR A 63 -7.20 11.83 -2.55
C TYR A 63 -7.95 12.91 -3.32
N VAL A 64 -7.27 13.51 -4.29
CA VAL A 64 -7.81 14.44 -5.26
C VAL A 64 -7.83 13.78 -6.63
N LEU A 65 -9.00 13.61 -7.22
CA LEU A 65 -9.15 13.03 -8.57
C LEU A 65 -8.64 13.99 -9.63
N TRP A 66 -8.99 15.25 -9.51
CA TRP A 66 -8.53 16.33 -10.35
C TRP A 66 -8.93 17.67 -9.76
N ASP A 67 -7.99 18.57 -9.69
CA ASP A 67 -8.23 19.97 -9.36
C ASP A 67 -7.48 20.86 -10.36
N SER A 68 -8.11 21.94 -10.80
CA SER A 68 -7.49 22.92 -11.70
C SER A 68 -7.78 24.31 -11.20
N ASN A 69 -6.74 25.09 -11.01
CA ASN A 69 -6.81 26.48 -10.58
C ASN A 69 -6.10 27.39 -11.57
N ILE A 70 -6.61 28.63 -11.68
CA ILE A 70 -5.91 29.71 -12.38
C ILE A 70 -5.50 30.72 -11.31
N GLU A 71 -4.20 30.76 -11.01
CA GLU A 71 -3.63 31.76 -10.13
C GLU A 71 -2.66 32.64 -10.93
N PHE A 72 -2.85 33.96 -10.86
CA PHE A 72 -2.02 34.97 -11.56
C PHE A 72 -1.85 34.69 -13.08
N GLY A 73 -2.90 34.15 -13.73
CA GLY A 73 -2.87 33.83 -15.15
C GLY A 73 -2.14 32.53 -15.51
N VAL A 74 -1.69 31.77 -14.50
CA VAL A 74 -1.08 30.46 -14.68
C VAL A 74 -2.09 29.37 -14.38
N HIS A 75 -2.29 28.46 -15.33
CA HIS A 75 -3.06 27.24 -15.13
C HIS A 75 -2.25 26.24 -14.32
N THR A 76 -2.73 25.91 -13.13
CA THR A 76 -2.19 24.80 -12.32
C THR A 76 -3.22 23.69 -12.24
N SER A 77 -2.76 22.47 -12.35
CA SER A 77 -3.60 21.28 -12.15
C SER A 77 -2.94 20.35 -11.17
N TYR A 78 -3.75 19.73 -10.34
CA TYR A 78 -3.30 18.75 -9.36
C TYR A 78 -4.18 17.50 -9.41
N GLN A 79 -3.53 16.36 -9.28
CA GLN A 79 -4.15 15.04 -9.16
C GLN A 79 -3.30 14.22 -8.21
N SER A 80 -3.93 13.43 -7.34
CA SER A 80 -3.20 12.50 -6.49
C SER A 80 -2.64 11.33 -7.30
N ASP A 81 -1.44 10.89 -6.93
CA ASP A 81 -0.79 9.70 -7.47
C ASP A 81 -1.23 8.44 -6.73
N TYR A 82 -1.04 7.28 -7.35
CA TYR A 82 -1.16 5.99 -6.68
C TYR A 82 0.18 5.63 -6.03
N ASP A 83 0.27 5.76 -4.72
CA ASP A 83 1.43 5.32 -3.96
C ASP A 83 1.35 3.82 -3.71
N ILE A 84 2.26 3.06 -4.30
CA ILE A 84 2.22 1.59 -4.29
C ILE A 84 3.54 1.04 -3.79
N LEU A 85 3.50 0.29 -2.70
CA LEU A 85 4.62 -0.49 -2.20
C LEU A 85 4.58 -1.89 -2.80
N VAL A 86 5.66 -2.27 -3.49
CA VAL A 86 5.88 -3.61 -4.01
C VAL A 86 6.92 -4.30 -3.14
N VAL A 87 6.51 -5.36 -2.45
CA VAL A 87 7.37 -6.14 -1.56
C VAL A 87 7.82 -7.40 -2.28
N VAL A 88 9.10 -7.62 -2.32
CA VAL A 88 9.73 -8.69 -3.10
C VAL A 88 10.71 -9.54 -2.28
N THR A 89 11.08 -10.70 -2.83
CA THR A 89 12.16 -11.56 -2.36
C THR A 89 13.28 -11.59 -3.39
N GLY A 90 14.11 -10.68 -3.55
CA GLY A 90 15.16 -10.67 -4.57
C GLY A 90 15.79 -9.30 -4.72
N GLN A 91 16.49 -9.11 -5.82
CA GLN A 91 17.22 -7.88 -6.06
C GLN A 91 16.29 -6.74 -6.47
N ILE A 92 16.21 -5.71 -5.63
CA ILE A 92 15.39 -4.52 -5.83
C ILE A 92 15.68 -3.84 -7.15
N LYS A 93 16.94 -3.62 -7.48
CA LYS A 93 17.35 -2.93 -8.70
C LYS A 93 16.79 -3.55 -9.99
N TYR A 94 16.65 -4.86 -10.01
CA TYR A 94 16.07 -5.56 -11.14
C TYR A 94 14.56 -5.33 -11.25
N VAL A 95 13.89 -5.30 -10.10
CA VAL A 95 12.45 -5.03 -9.99
C VAL A 95 12.14 -3.58 -10.37
N GLU A 96 12.94 -2.62 -9.95
CA GLU A 96 12.78 -1.20 -10.32
C GLU A 96 12.75 -1.00 -11.83
N ARG A 97 13.62 -1.66 -12.57
CA ARG A 97 13.61 -1.60 -14.04
C ARG A 97 12.31 -2.14 -14.64
N LYS A 98 11.79 -3.22 -14.08
CA LYS A 98 10.50 -3.77 -14.52
C LYS A 98 9.35 -2.85 -14.20
N LEU A 99 9.33 -2.23 -13.03
CA LEU A 99 8.30 -1.27 -12.64
C LEU A 99 8.30 -0.03 -13.54
N HIS A 100 9.45 0.41 -13.99
CA HIS A 100 9.53 1.50 -14.98
C HIS A 100 8.85 1.11 -16.29
N ARG A 101 9.06 -0.09 -16.80
CA ARG A 101 8.37 -0.61 -18.00
C ARG A 101 6.87 -0.74 -17.78
N ILE A 102 6.45 -1.21 -16.61
CA ILE A 102 5.05 -1.33 -16.22
C ILE A 102 4.37 0.03 -16.21
N THR A 103 5.03 1.06 -15.70
CA THR A 103 4.52 2.43 -15.71
C THR A 103 4.26 2.90 -17.15
N ASN A 104 5.19 2.66 -18.07
CA ASN A 104 5.00 3.01 -19.48
C ASN A 104 3.84 2.22 -20.11
N GLN A 105 3.77 0.92 -19.89
CA GLN A 105 2.66 0.09 -20.39
C GLN A 105 1.30 0.56 -19.86
N TYR A 106 1.23 0.92 -18.59
CA TYR A 106 0.02 1.48 -17.97
C TYR A 106 -0.39 2.79 -18.64
N HIS A 107 0.55 3.71 -18.86
CA HIS A 107 0.26 4.96 -19.54
C HIS A 107 -0.24 4.74 -20.98
N ASP A 108 0.34 3.79 -21.70
CA ASP A 108 -0.08 3.45 -23.05
C ASP A 108 -1.52 2.89 -23.06
N LEU A 109 -1.87 2.04 -22.09
CA LEU A 109 -3.22 1.47 -21.97
C LEU A 109 -4.30 2.54 -21.67
N PHE A 110 -3.94 3.59 -20.95
CA PHE A 110 -4.84 4.68 -20.59
C PHE A 110 -4.59 5.97 -21.41
N ALA A 111 -3.82 5.87 -22.49
CA ALA A 111 -3.58 7.00 -23.37
C ALA A 111 -4.90 7.59 -23.91
N GLY A 112 -4.96 8.91 -24.04
CA GLY A 112 -6.13 9.64 -24.53
C GLY A 112 -7.21 9.90 -23.47
N ARG A 113 -7.06 9.38 -22.25
CA ARG A 113 -7.90 9.74 -21.12
C ARG A 113 -7.06 10.12 -19.89
N ARG A 114 -7.60 10.98 -19.05
CA ARG A 114 -6.96 11.38 -17.81
C ARG A 114 -6.92 10.19 -16.84
N HIS A 115 -5.76 9.90 -16.28
CA HIS A 115 -5.54 8.83 -15.33
C HIS A 115 -4.47 9.21 -14.30
N ALA A 116 -4.53 8.62 -13.11
CA ALA A 116 -3.55 8.87 -12.06
C ALA A 116 -2.21 8.18 -12.37
N PHE A 117 -1.12 8.77 -11.89
CA PHE A 117 0.22 8.23 -12.07
C PHE A 117 0.56 7.23 -10.97
N PRO A 118 1.14 6.07 -11.28
CA PRO A 118 1.68 5.18 -10.26
C PRO A 118 3.04 5.67 -9.77
N GLN A 119 3.19 5.74 -8.46
CA GLN A 119 4.46 5.96 -7.76
C GLN A 119 4.81 4.67 -7.03
N PHE A 120 5.79 3.95 -7.55
CA PHE A 120 6.23 2.69 -6.97
C PHE A 120 7.38 2.88 -6.00
N VAL A 121 7.23 2.31 -4.81
CA VAL A 121 8.32 2.04 -3.87
C VAL A 121 8.51 0.53 -3.83
N VAL A 122 9.74 0.08 -3.95
CA VAL A 122 10.11 -1.33 -3.92
C VAL A 122 10.99 -1.62 -2.71
N GLU A 123 10.65 -2.68 -1.97
CA GLU A 123 11.44 -3.12 -0.83
C GLU A 123 11.48 -4.65 -0.71
N HIS A 124 12.57 -5.15 -0.20
CA HIS A 124 12.69 -6.55 0.17
C HIS A 124 11.89 -6.84 1.44
N ILE A 125 11.22 -8.00 1.50
CA ILE A 125 10.39 -8.37 2.66
C ILE A 125 11.16 -8.30 3.99
N ASN A 126 12.43 -8.68 4.01
CA ASN A 126 13.25 -8.60 5.22
C ASN A 126 13.50 -7.16 5.68
N THR A 127 13.67 -6.23 4.73
CA THR A 127 13.82 -4.81 5.03
C THR A 127 12.54 -4.23 5.61
N VAL A 128 11.39 -4.55 5.00
CA VAL A 128 10.08 -4.12 5.51
C VAL A 128 9.89 -4.61 6.94
N ASN A 129 10.11 -5.90 7.20
CA ASN A 129 9.88 -6.49 8.52
C ASN A 129 10.84 -5.94 9.58
N ARG A 130 12.10 -5.74 9.24
CA ARG A 130 13.08 -5.13 10.15
C ARG A 130 12.68 -3.73 10.57
N ASN A 131 12.21 -2.92 9.63
CA ASN A 131 11.74 -1.57 9.92
C ASN A 131 10.42 -1.55 10.71
N LEU A 132 9.52 -2.51 10.46
CA LEU A 132 8.30 -2.67 11.27
C LEU A 132 8.64 -3.06 12.71
N GLU A 133 9.57 -3.98 12.91
CA GLU A 133 10.00 -4.41 14.25
C GLU A 133 10.52 -3.27 15.12
N VAL A 134 11.23 -2.31 14.52
CA VAL A 134 11.71 -1.10 15.21
C VAL A 134 10.73 0.07 15.15
N SER A 135 9.50 -0.17 14.67
CA SER A 135 8.45 0.84 14.55
C SER A 135 8.85 2.06 13.73
N GLN A 136 9.58 1.85 12.65
CA GLN A 136 9.94 2.91 11.72
C GLN A 136 8.66 3.50 11.11
N TYR A 137 8.54 4.82 11.19
CA TYR A 137 7.31 5.56 10.94
C TYR A 137 6.66 5.26 9.58
N PHE A 138 7.43 5.33 8.50
CA PHE A 138 6.93 5.11 7.14
C PHE A 138 6.24 3.75 6.95
N PHE A 139 6.91 2.66 7.36
CA PHE A 139 6.33 1.32 7.21
C PHE A 139 5.18 1.07 8.19
N THR A 140 5.26 1.65 9.38
CA THR A 140 4.19 1.56 10.36
C THR A 140 2.91 2.21 9.85
N ASP A 141 3.01 3.38 9.22
CA ASP A 141 1.86 4.06 8.63
C ASP A 141 1.28 3.28 7.45
N ILE A 142 2.13 2.71 6.59
CA ILE A 142 1.66 1.86 5.49
C ILE A 142 0.82 0.69 6.02
N VAL A 143 1.26 0.03 7.08
CA VAL A 143 0.50 -1.09 7.66
C VAL A 143 -0.81 -0.62 8.30
N LYS A 144 -0.83 0.56 8.93
CA LYS A 144 -2.04 1.11 9.57
C LYS A 144 -3.09 1.55 8.56
N GLU A 145 -2.67 2.23 7.52
CA GLU A 145 -3.56 2.96 6.61
C GLU A 145 -3.72 2.30 5.25
N GLY A 146 -2.76 1.44 4.88
CA GLY A 146 -2.66 0.84 3.57
C GLY A 146 -3.75 -0.16 3.23
N VAL A 147 -3.88 -0.44 1.95
CA VAL A 147 -4.75 -1.47 1.39
C VAL A 147 -3.89 -2.55 0.76
N MET A 148 -4.00 -3.77 1.25
CA MET A 148 -3.34 -4.94 0.67
C MET A 148 -4.03 -5.32 -0.64
N LEU A 149 -3.44 -4.95 -1.77
CA LEU A 149 -3.98 -5.30 -3.09
C LEU A 149 -3.65 -6.74 -3.47
N TYR A 150 -2.49 -7.22 -3.08
CA TYR A 150 -2.04 -8.59 -3.31
C TYR A 150 -1.17 -9.09 -2.17
N ASN A 151 -1.36 -10.34 -1.80
CA ASN A 151 -0.54 -11.06 -0.83
C ASN A 151 -0.34 -12.50 -1.32
N SER A 152 0.91 -12.92 -1.49
CA SER A 152 1.22 -14.29 -1.88
C SER A 152 0.84 -15.33 -0.82
N GLY A 153 0.72 -14.89 0.43
CA GLY A 153 0.49 -15.77 1.58
C GLY A 153 1.74 -16.51 2.08
N LYS A 154 2.89 -16.28 1.45
CA LYS A 154 4.16 -16.96 1.82
C LYS A 154 4.95 -16.23 2.90
N HIS A 155 4.64 -14.97 3.15
CA HIS A 155 5.32 -14.12 4.12
C HIS A 155 4.31 -13.34 4.94
N GLU A 156 4.67 -13.05 6.18
CA GLU A 156 3.87 -12.20 7.06
C GLU A 156 4.61 -10.90 7.35
N LEU A 157 3.85 -9.83 7.52
CA LEU A 157 4.40 -8.56 7.99
C LEU A 157 4.63 -8.62 9.51
N ALA A 158 5.80 -8.16 9.94
CA ALA A 158 6.12 -8.06 11.35
C ALA A 158 5.18 -7.06 12.05
N LYS A 159 4.95 -7.29 13.33
CA LYS A 159 4.15 -6.37 14.15
C LYS A 159 5.05 -5.24 14.66
N PRO A 160 4.65 -3.97 14.50
CA PRO A 160 5.37 -2.86 15.12
C PRO A 160 5.45 -3.05 16.63
N ARG A 161 6.60 -2.76 17.24
CA ARG A 161 6.71 -2.71 18.70
C ARG A 161 5.83 -1.58 19.21
N LYS A 162 5.15 -1.82 20.31
CA LYS A 162 4.51 -0.72 21.04
C LYS A 162 5.63 0.20 21.53
N LEU A 163 5.59 1.45 21.12
CA LEU A 163 6.39 2.48 21.75
C LEU A 163 5.90 2.57 23.21
N SER A 164 6.80 2.29 24.10
CA SER A 164 6.55 2.43 25.53
C SER A 164 6.45 3.89 25.92
#